data_1eb424f7f90982763aa73e471cfab521
#
_entry.id   1eb424f7f90982763aa73e471cfab521
#
_cell.length_a   1.000
_cell.length_b   1.000
_cell.length_c   1.000
_cell.angle_alpha   90.00
_cell.angle_beta   90.00
_cell.angle_gamma   90.00
#
_symmetry.space_group_name_H-M   'P 1'
#
loop_
_entity.id
_entity.type
_entity.pdbx_description
1 polymer ?
#
loop_
_entity_poly.entity_id
_entity_poly.type
_entity_poly.pdbx_seq_one_letter_code
_entity_poly.pdbx_strand_id
1 'polypeptide(L)'
;MSLETIDFDKLNLRPGDRVLDLGCGEGRHSISAYLTADVHVVGVDISDNDLRTAQQRLTEFPNKCPAHASCNFIRGSGFAVPFPDNSFDKVICAEVLEHIPHYDAFLDEIKRVLKPGGTFAVSVPRYVPEWICWQLSDAYHAVEGGHVRIFRSSELVRAVTRRRMRRYARHWAHSLHVPYWWLRCLFWEAGDDHPAVQRYHKLLVWDLMSRPAITRIADKLLNPLMGKSIVMYFVNEL
;
A
#
# COMPACT_ATOMS: atom_id res chain seq x y z
N MET A 1 -13.18 9.23 -2.37
CA MET A 1 -12.31 8.30 -1.59
C MET A 1 -10.88 8.62 -1.97
N SER A 2 -9.95 8.62 -1.03
CA SER A 2 -8.54 8.63 -1.36
C SER A 2 -8.15 7.21 -1.81
N LEU A 3 -7.37 7.08 -2.88
CA LEU A 3 -6.75 5.80 -3.24
C LEU A 3 -5.59 5.43 -2.29
N GLU A 4 -5.27 6.33 -1.37
CA GLU A 4 -4.23 6.11 -0.37
C GLU A 4 -4.68 5.06 0.64
N THR A 5 -3.87 4.03 0.77
CA THR A 5 -4.06 2.99 1.78
C THR A 5 -3.38 3.41 3.09
N ILE A 6 -2.24 4.09 3.01
CA ILE A 6 -1.47 4.57 4.16
C ILE A 6 -2.03 5.92 4.65
N ASP A 7 -2.26 6.02 5.94
CA ASP A 7 -2.64 7.23 6.65
C ASP A 7 -1.36 7.95 7.12
N PHE A 8 -1.04 9.09 6.51
CA PHE A 8 0.21 9.82 6.79
C PHE A 8 0.23 10.49 8.16
N ASP A 9 -0.93 10.78 8.75
CA ASP A 9 -0.99 11.26 10.15
C ASP A 9 -0.51 10.16 11.09
N LYS A 10 -0.96 8.91 10.86
CA LYS A 10 -0.48 7.75 11.64
C LYS A 10 0.98 7.40 11.36
N LEU A 11 1.45 7.61 10.13
CA LEU A 11 2.87 7.46 9.79
C LEU A 11 3.72 8.54 10.47
N ASN A 12 3.10 9.65 10.90
CA ASN A 12 3.74 10.76 11.59
C ASN A 12 4.90 11.36 10.76
N LEU A 13 4.57 11.75 9.51
CA LEU A 13 5.53 12.44 8.64
C LEU A 13 5.94 13.78 9.25
N ARG A 14 7.23 14.07 9.21
CA ARG A 14 7.81 15.33 9.70
C ARG A 14 8.65 15.98 8.59
N PRO A 15 8.70 17.32 8.54
CA PRO A 15 9.60 18.00 7.62
C PRO A 15 11.05 17.50 7.75
N GLY A 16 11.69 17.23 6.63
CA GLY A 16 13.03 16.67 6.54
C GLY A 16 13.12 15.15 6.65
N ASP A 17 12.02 14.42 6.91
CA ASP A 17 12.04 12.95 6.94
C ASP A 17 12.48 12.38 5.58
N ARG A 18 13.30 11.35 5.62
CA ARG A 18 13.62 10.49 4.48
C ARG A 18 12.66 9.31 4.48
N VAL A 19 11.87 9.20 3.41
CA VAL A 19 10.81 8.19 3.26
C VAL A 19 11.21 7.21 2.16
N LEU A 20 11.18 5.92 2.46
CA LEU A 20 11.28 4.85 1.48
C LEU A 20 9.88 4.28 1.23
N ASP A 21 9.46 4.22 -0.02
CA ASP A 21 8.27 3.50 -0.47
C ASP A 21 8.75 2.26 -1.24
N LEU A 22 8.70 1.10 -0.59
CA LEU A 22 9.28 -0.16 -1.08
C LEU A 22 8.20 -1.02 -1.75
N GLY A 23 8.35 -1.27 -3.05
CA GLY A 23 7.30 -1.76 -3.93
C GLY A 23 6.33 -0.63 -4.28
N CYS A 24 6.88 0.51 -4.70
CA CYS A 24 6.08 1.72 -4.90
C CYS A 24 5.14 1.65 -6.11
N GLY A 25 5.32 0.68 -7.01
CA GLY A 25 4.57 0.56 -8.25
C GLY A 25 4.53 1.89 -9.01
N GLU A 26 3.34 2.31 -9.40
CA GLU A 26 3.08 3.57 -10.11
C GLU A 26 3.17 4.84 -9.22
N GLY A 27 3.82 4.76 -8.04
CA GLY A 27 4.18 5.89 -7.20
C GLY A 27 3.07 6.49 -6.34
N ARG A 28 1.96 5.79 -6.12
CA ARG A 28 0.79 6.33 -5.40
C ARG A 28 1.14 6.90 -4.02
N HIS A 29 1.80 6.12 -3.16
CA HIS A 29 2.13 6.56 -1.81
C HIS A 29 3.35 7.49 -1.79
N SER A 30 4.31 7.26 -2.69
CA SER A 30 5.47 8.14 -2.86
C SER A 30 5.05 9.57 -3.20
N ILE A 31 4.22 9.74 -4.22
CA ILE A 31 3.72 11.04 -4.67
C ILE A 31 2.84 11.68 -3.59
N SER A 32 1.94 10.90 -2.97
CA SER A 32 1.09 11.42 -1.90
C SER A 32 1.89 11.89 -0.69
N ALA A 33 2.92 11.16 -0.24
CA ALA A 33 3.81 11.59 0.84
C ALA A 33 4.52 12.90 0.51
N TYR A 34 5.07 12.98 -0.71
CA TYR A 34 5.75 14.16 -1.24
C TYR A 34 4.84 15.41 -1.31
N LEU A 35 3.54 15.22 -1.64
CA LEU A 35 2.58 16.31 -1.73
C LEU A 35 2.02 16.72 -0.35
N THR A 36 2.13 15.84 0.65
CA THR A 36 1.56 16.04 1.99
C THR A 36 2.51 16.80 2.91
N ALA A 37 3.82 16.56 2.81
CA ALA A 37 4.80 17.11 3.74
C ALA A 37 6.13 17.43 3.03
N ASP A 38 6.95 18.29 3.67
CA ASP A 38 8.30 18.63 3.20
C ASP A 38 9.27 17.48 3.51
N VAL A 39 9.23 16.42 2.71
CA VAL A 39 9.96 15.16 2.91
C VAL A 39 10.76 14.76 1.65
N HIS A 40 11.76 13.90 1.86
CA HIS A 40 12.56 13.32 0.78
C HIS A 40 12.12 11.88 0.54
N VAL A 41 11.37 11.65 -0.54
CA VAL A 41 10.82 10.33 -0.87
C VAL A 41 11.68 9.62 -1.91
N VAL A 42 11.92 8.33 -1.66
CA VAL A 42 12.47 7.41 -2.66
C VAL A 42 11.51 6.26 -2.83
N GLY A 43 10.93 6.13 -4.02
CA GLY A 43 10.16 4.96 -4.44
C GLY A 43 11.09 3.92 -5.06
N VAL A 44 10.98 2.67 -4.62
CA VAL A 44 11.75 1.54 -5.15
C VAL A 44 10.79 0.48 -5.68
N ASP A 45 10.97 0.06 -6.92
CA ASP A 45 10.23 -1.05 -7.53
C ASP A 45 11.12 -1.84 -8.49
N ILE A 46 10.73 -3.09 -8.80
CA ILE A 46 11.41 -3.91 -9.80
C ILE A 46 10.89 -3.66 -11.22
N SER A 47 9.68 -3.11 -11.35
CA SER A 47 8.98 -2.87 -12.62
C SER A 47 9.39 -1.54 -13.24
N ASP A 48 10.15 -1.59 -14.33
CA ASP A 48 10.48 -0.39 -15.10
C ASP A 48 9.25 0.33 -15.66
N ASN A 49 8.20 -0.41 -16.00
CA ASN A 49 6.97 0.18 -16.55
C ASN A 49 6.24 0.99 -15.50
N ASP A 50 6.12 0.45 -14.28
CA ASP A 50 5.45 1.15 -13.18
C ASP A 50 6.25 2.38 -12.76
N LEU A 51 7.58 2.30 -12.71
CA LEU A 51 8.45 3.44 -12.40
C LEU A 51 8.35 4.54 -13.44
N ARG A 52 8.24 4.22 -14.74
CA ARG A 52 7.98 5.23 -15.79
C ARG A 52 6.63 5.91 -15.59
N THR A 53 5.59 5.13 -15.27
CA THR A 53 4.26 5.67 -14.95
C THR A 53 4.32 6.56 -13.71
N ALA A 54 5.03 6.15 -12.66
CA ALA A 54 5.24 6.94 -11.46
C ALA A 54 5.93 8.28 -11.76
N GLN A 55 7.00 8.23 -12.57
CA GLN A 55 7.72 9.43 -12.98
C GLN A 55 6.83 10.37 -13.80
N GLN A 56 6.04 9.83 -14.74
CA GLN A 56 5.11 10.62 -15.54
C GLN A 56 4.04 11.30 -14.66
N ARG A 57 3.42 10.54 -13.73
CA ARG A 57 2.43 11.08 -12.79
C ARG A 57 3.00 12.19 -11.90
N LEU A 58 4.25 12.06 -11.46
CA LEU A 58 4.90 13.08 -10.66
C LEU A 58 5.00 14.42 -11.41
N THR A 59 5.22 14.40 -12.74
CA THR A 59 5.29 15.63 -13.56
C THR A 59 3.96 16.39 -13.65
N GLU A 60 2.83 15.75 -13.30
CA GLU A 60 1.51 16.41 -13.26
C GLU A 60 1.38 17.41 -12.08
N PHE A 61 2.34 17.42 -11.15
CA PHE A 61 2.32 18.24 -9.94
C PHE A 61 3.50 19.24 -9.83
N PRO A 62 3.86 20.00 -10.88
CA PRO A 62 5.11 20.77 -10.93
C PRO A 62 5.20 21.90 -9.89
N ASN A 63 4.06 22.38 -9.35
CA ASN A 63 3.98 23.56 -8.48
C ASN A 63 3.33 23.29 -7.11
N LYS A 64 3.18 22.04 -6.69
CA LYS A 64 2.46 21.71 -5.45
C LYS A 64 3.37 21.26 -4.31
N CYS A 65 4.68 21.34 -4.51
CA CYS A 65 5.63 20.78 -3.56
C CYS A 65 6.13 21.80 -2.55
N PRO A 66 6.34 21.41 -1.30
CA PRO A 66 7.13 22.20 -0.35
C PRO A 66 8.53 22.50 -0.92
N ALA A 67 9.11 23.63 -0.53
CA ALA A 67 10.31 24.18 -1.16
C ALA A 67 11.57 23.27 -1.08
N HIS A 68 11.59 22.30 -0.17
CA HIS A 68 12.75 21.41 0.04
C HIS A 68 12.43 19.93 -0.17
N ALA A 69 11.17 19.58 -0.51
CA ALA A 69 10.77 18.20 -0.77
C ALA A 69 11.38 17.65 -2.06
N SER A 70 11.61 16.35 -2.08
CA SER A 70 12.01 15.62 -3.30
C SER A 70 11.31 14.28 -3.40
N CYS A 71 11.05 13.83 -4.63
CA CYS A 71 10.51 12.50 -4.90
C CYS A 71 11.27 11.90 -6.08
N ASN A 72 11.90 10.77 -5.85
CA ASN A 72 12.69 10.07 -6.85
C ASN A 72 12.26 8.60 -6.92
N PHE A 73 12.34 8.04 -8.12
CA PHE A 73 12.03 6.64 -8.36
C PHE A 73 13.26 5.92 -8.87
N ILE A 74 13.56 4.76 -8.28
CA ILE A 74 14.70 3.94 -8.66
C ILE A 74 14.28 2.47 -8.85
N ARG A 75 14.89 1.82 -9.82
CA ARG A 75 14.73 0.38 -9.99
C ARG A 75 15.60 -0.35 -8.98
N GLY A 76 15.01 -1.28 -8.23
CA GLY A 76 15.73 -2.07 -7.23
C GLY A 76 14.91 -3.22 -6.70
N SER A 77 15.63 -4.19 -6.13
CA SER A 77 15.02 -5.31 -5.41
C SER A 77 14.79 -4.93 -3.96
N GLY A 78 13.60 -5.23 -3.42
CA GLY A 78 13.30 -5.05 -2.01
C GLY A 78 14.04 -6.01 -1.06
N PHE A 79 14.80 -6.97 -1.60
CA PHE A 79 15.69 -7.83 -0.83
C PHE A 79 17.08 -7.25 -0.60
N ALA A 80 17.47 -6.22 -1.37
CA ALA A 80 18.75 -5.55 -1.27
C ALA A 80 18.62 -4.14 -1.85
N VAL A 81 18.06 -3.22 -1.09
CA VAL A 81 17.94 -1.82 -1.52
C VAL A 81 19.30 -1.12 -1.47
N PRO A 82 19.63 -0.26 -2.46
CA PRO A 82 20.98 0.32 -2.58
C PRO A 82 21.20 1.49 -1.61
N PHE A 83 20.87 1.29 -0.33
CA PHE A 83 21.06 2.28 0.73
C PHE A 83 21.75 1.67 1.95
N PRO A 84 22.59 2.45 2.65
CA PRO A 84 23.18 2.04 3.91
C PRO A 84 22.14 1.71 4.99
N ASP A 85 22.58 1.04 6.05
CA ASP A 85 21.80 0.82 7.25
C ASP A 85 21.31 2.15 7.83
N ASN A 86 20.13 2.16 8.43
CA ASN A 86 19.58 3.33 9.13
C ASN A 86 19.49 4.59 8.25
N SER A 87 19.10 4.42 6.97
CA SER A 87 19.03 5.52 5.99
C SER A 87 17.70 6.27 6.00
N PHE A 88 16.61 5.66 6.48
CA PHE A 88 15.26 6.19 6.36
C PHE A 88 14.58 6.40 7.71
N ASP A 89 13.86 7.52 7.84
CA ASP A 89 13.03 7.83 9.00
C ASP A 89 11.69 7.10 8.92
N LYS A 90 11.19 6.89 7.69
CA LYS A 90 9.94 6.22 7.40
C LYS A 90 10.13 5.18 6.29
N VAL A 91 9.50 4.03 6.44
CA VAL A 91 9.38 3.02 5.38
C VAL A 91 7.91 2.69 5.17
N ILE A 92 7.49 2.69 3.93
CA ILE A 92 6.17 2.24 3.47
C ILE A 92 6.38 0.95 2.67
N CYS A 93 5.51 -0.04 2.90
CA CYS A 93 5.42 -1.25 2.10
C CYS A 93 3.92 -1.61 1.99
N ALA A 94 3.29 -1.19 0.91
CA ALA A 94 1.84 -1.23 0.77
C ALA A 94 1.40 -2.18 -0.33
N GLU A 95 0.69 -3.27 0.02
CA GLU A 95 0.20 -4.30 -0.91
C GLU A 95 1.35 -4.94 -1.70
N VAL A 96 2.38 -5.40 -1.00
CA VAL A 96 3.59 -6.01 -1.58
C VAL A 96 3.88 -7.38 -0.99
N LEU A 97 3.81 -7.53 0.34
CA LEU A 97 4.28 -8.74 1.03
C LEU A 97 3.50 -10.00 0.64
N GLU A 98 2.24 -9.86 0.23
CA GLU A 98 1.40 -10.96 -0.27
C GLU A 98 1.93 -11.57 -1.57
N HIS A 99 2.73 -10.85 -2.33
CA HIS A 99 3.38 -11.30 -3.57
C HIS A 99 4.76 -11.92 -3.33
N ILE A 100 5.34 -11.75 -2.13
CA ILE A 100 6.73 -12.11 -1.85
C ILE A 100 6.81 -13.49 -1.18
N PRO A 101 7.30 -14.55 -1.84
CA PRO A 101 7.42 -15.88 -1.26
C PRO A 101 8.26 -15.92 0.03
N HIS A 102 9.37 -15.19 0.07
CA HIS A 102 10.34 -15.14 1.18
C HIS A 102 10.28 -13.78 1.90
N TYR A 103 9.09 -13.37 2.36
CA TYR A 103 8.88 -12.04 2.95
C TYR A 103 9.69 -11.76 4.24
N ASP A 104 10.20 -12.79 4.91
CA ASP A 104 11.06 -12.58 6.07
C ASP A 104 12.34 -11.83 5.70
N ALA A 105 13.05 -12.26 4.65
CA ALA A 105 14.24 -11.56 4.15
C ALA A 105 13.93 -10.12 3.69
N PHE A 106 12.74 -9.90 3.12
CA PHE A 106 12.26 -8.58 2.75
C PHE A 106 12.02 -7.69 3.98
N LEU A 107 11.44 -8.23 5.05
CA LEU A 107 11.28 -7.53 6.33
C LEU A 107 12.62 -7.26 7.03
N ASP A 108 13.61 -8.14 6.87
CA ASP A 108 14.97 -7.93 7.40
C ASP A 108 15.63 -6.74 6.72
N GLU A 109 15.45 -6.61 5.42
CA GLU A 109 15.95 -5.46 4.66
C GLU A 109 15.25 -4.15 5.05
N ILE A 110 13.93 -4.16 5.24
CA ILE A 110 13.19 -3.02 5.80
C ILE A 110 13.77 -2.61 7.17
N LYS A 111 14.00 -3.60 8.05
CA LYS A 111 14.61 -3.35 9.37
C LYS A 111 15.99 -2.73 9.25
N ARG A 112 16.82 -3.21 8.32
CA ARG A 112 18.20 -2.74 8.10
C ARG A 112 18.23 -1.26 7.73
N VAL A 113 17.37 -0.85 6.79
CA VAL A 113 17.39 0.53 6.28
C VAL A 113 16.63 1.52 7.15
N LEU A 114 15.75 1.04 8.04
CA LEU A 114 14.95 1.88 8.93
C LEU A 114 15.75 2.30 10.17
N LYS A 115 15.86 3.61 10.39
CA LYS A 115 16.54 4.16 11.56
C LYS A 115 15.95 3.65 12.88
N PRO A 116 16.74 3.55 13.95
CA PRO A 116 16.21 3.46 15.32
C PRO A 116 15.23 4.60 15.60
N GLY A 117 14.06 4.29 16.16
CA GLY A 117 12.98 5.25 16.35
C GLY A 117 12.19 5.59 15.09
N GLY A 118 12.61 5.13 13.93
CA GLY A 118 11.89 5.27 12.66
C GLY A 118 10.58 4.49 12.62
N THR A 119 9.69 4.83 11.71
CA THR A 119 8.37 4.19 11.60
C THR A 119 8.20 3.42 10.30
N PHE A 120 7.59 2.25 10.41
CA PHE A 120 7.25 1.34 9.31
C PHE A 120 5.74 1.23 9.17
N ALA A 121 5.20 1.53 7.99
CA ALA A 121 3.82 1.30 7.62
C ALA A 121 3.73 0.15 6.61
N VAL A 122 2.89 -0.83 6.91
CA VAL A 122 2.66 -1.97 6.03
C VAL A 122 1.17 -2.18 5.82
N SER A 123 0.77 -2.44 4.58
CA SER A 123 -0.58 -2.93 4.28
C SER A 123 -0.52 -4.25 3.53
N VAL A 124 -1.53 -5.08 3.78
CA VAL A 124 -1.79 -6.32 3.05
C VAL A 124 -3.30 -6.49 2.90
N PRO A 125 -3.79 -7.28 1.92
CA PRO A 125 -5.19 -7.65 1.84
C PRO A 125 -5.68 -8.27 3.14
N ARG A 126 -6.89 -7.87 3.56
CA ARG A 126 -7.51 -8.41 4.77
C ARG A 126 -7.96 -9.84 4.54
N TYR A 127 -7.73 -10.71 5.51
CA TYR A 127 -7.91 -12.15 5.40
C TYR A 127 -9.29 -12.57 4.84
N VAL A 128 -10.40 -12.11 5.45
CA VAL A 128 -11.74 -12.58 5.07
C VAL A 128 -12.16 -12.11 3.67
N PRO A 129 -12.07 -10.81 3.30
CA PRO A 129 -12.39 -10.38 1.95
C PRO A 129 -11.54 -11.08 0.87
N GLU A 130 -10.25 -11.28 1.14
CA GLU A 130 -9.33 -11.93 0.22
C GLU A 130 -9.61 -13.43 0.09
N TRP A 131 -9.87 -14.11 1.20
CA TRP A 131 -10.25 -15.52 1.22
C TRP A 131 -11.53 -15.77 0.39
N ILE A 132 -12.51 -14.86 0.46
CA ILE A 132 -13.72 -14.96 -0.37
C ILE A 132 -13.36 -14.87 -1.87
N CYS A 133 -12.47 -13.96 -2.27
CA CYS A 133 -11.99 -13.89 -3.65
C CYS A 133 -11.37 -15.23 -4.10
N TRP A 134 -10.55 -15.85 -3.26
CA TRP A 134 -9.95 -17.16 -3.54
C TRP A 134 -10.98 -18.28 -3.65
N GLN A 135 -12.08 -18.24 -2.87
CA GLN A 135 -13.17 -19.21 -3.00
C GLN A 135 -14.03 -18.99 -4.24
N LEU A 136 -14.11 -17.76 -4.74
CA LEU A 136 -14.91 -17.42 -5.92
C LEU A 136 -14.18 -17.69 -7.24
N SER A 137 -12.84 -17.63 -7.25
CA SER A 137 -12.06 -17.83 -8.48
C SER A 137 -10.64 -18.31 -8.17
N ASP A 138 -10.31 -19.52 -8.59
CA ASP A 138 -8.95 -20.04 -8.54
C ASP A 138 -8.02 -19.24 -9.47
N ALA A 139 -8.54 -18.77 -10.61
CA ALA A 139 -7.78 -17.96 -11.55
C ALA A 139 -7.34 -16.60 -10.96
N TYR A 140 -8.07 -16.06 -9.98
CA TYR A 140 -7.74 -14.77 -9.35
C TYR A 140 -6.35 -14.74 -8.73
N HIS A 141 -5.93 -15.80 -8.07
CA HIS A 141 -4.62 -15.88 -7.42
C HIS A 141 -3.57 -16.67 -8.22
N ALA A 142 -4.00 -17.39 -9.26
CA ALA A 142 -3.12 -18.18 -10.13
C ALA A 142 -2.47 -17.34 -11.25
N VAL A 143 -2.89 -16.08 -11.46
CA VAL A 143 -2.27 -15.19 -12.45
C VAL A 143 -0.82 -14.88 -12.08
N GLU A 144 0.01 -14.62 -13.09
CA GLU A 144 1.37 -14.17 -12.88
C GLU A 144 1.39 -12.87 -12.04
N GLY A 145 2.20 -12.84 -10.97
CA GLY A 145 2.20 -11.73 -10.01
C GLY A 145 1.00 -11.71 -9.07
N GLY A 146 0.17 -12.75 -9.04
CA GLY A 146 -0.94 -12.88 -8.09
C GLY A 146 -0.49 -13.05 -6.64
N HIS A 147 -1.46 -13.05 -5.72
CA HIS A 147 -1.18 -13.22 -4.30
C HIS A 147 -0.76 -14.65 -3.99
N VAL A 148 0.46 -14.86 -3.50
CA VAL A 148 0.97 -16.19 -3.13
C VAL A 148 0.51 -16.63 -1.73
N ARG A 149 -0.11 -15.70 -0.96
CA ARG A 149 -0.63 -15.96 0.39
C ARG A 149 -1.69 -14.97 0.83
N ILE A 150 -2.45 -15.36 1.83
CA ILE A 150 -3.34 -14.48 2.58
C ILE A 150 -2.81 -14.35 4.01
N PHE A 151 -2.41 -13.15 4.42
CA PHE A 151 -1.88 -12.91 5.76
C PHE A 151 -2.98 -12.92 6.82
N ARG A 152 -2.74 -13.65 7.90
CA ARG A 152 -3.43 -13.38 9.16
C ARG A 152 -2.76 -12.20 9.86
N SER A 153 -3.54 -11.25 10.37
CA SER A 153 -2.99 -10.07 11.07
C SER A 153 -2.00 -10.43 12.19
N SER A 154 -2.28 -11.51 12.94
CA SER A 154 -1.40 -11.97 14.01
C SER A 154 -0.07 -12.54 13.49
N GLU A 155 -0.05 -13.12 12.31
CA GLU A 155 1.16 -13.63 11.65
C GLU A 155 2.07 -12.47 11.24
N LEU A 156 1.52 -11.47 10.52
CA LEU A 156 2.28 -10.31 10.12
C LEU A 156 2.82 -9.52 11.32
N VAL A 157 1.99 -9.33 12.36
CA VAL A 157 2.45 -8.69 13.60
C VAL A 157 3.62 -9.45 14.23
N ARG A 158 3.53 -10.78 14.34
CA ARG A 158 4.62 -11.59 14.89
C ARG A 158 5.89 -11.49 14.05
N ALA A 159 5.77 -11.54 12.72
CA ALA A 159 6.91 -11.44 11.82
C ALA A 159 7.64 -10.09 11.98
N VAL A 160 6.90 -9.00 12.10
CA VAL A 160 7.47 -7.66 12.29
C VAL A 160 8.04 -7.49 13.70
N THR A 161 7.32 -7.92 14.74
CA THR A 161 7.75 -7.73 16.13
C THR A 161 8.99 -8.55 16.52
N ARG A 162 9.23 -9.70 15.87
CA ARG A 162 10.50 -10.46 16.02
C ARG A 162 11.74 -9.64 15.67
N ARG A 163 11.58 -8.56 14.86
CA ARG A 163 12.64 -7.64 14.42
C ARG A 163 12.76 -6.41 15.32
N ARG A 164 12.27 -6.49 16.56
CA ARG A 164 12.24 -5.38 17.53
C ARG A 164 11.50 -4.14 16.98
N MET A 165 10.41 -4.37 16.27
CA MET A 165 9.50 -3.31 15.84
C MET A 165 8.18 -3.47 16.59
N ARG A 166 7.76 -2.45 17.35
CA ARG A 166 6.52 -2.46 18.13
C ARG A 166 5.38 -1.79 17.38
N ARG A 167 4.26 -2.50 17.24
CA ARG A 167 3.05 -1.92 16.65
C ARG A 167 2.44 -0.87 17.57
N TYR A 168 2.17 0.32 17.04
CA TYR A 168 1.50 1.39 17.78
C TYR A 168 0.14 1.79 17.22
N ALA A 169 -0.15 1.50 15.93
CA ALA A 169 -1.44 1.82 15.32
C ALA A 169 -1.85 0.79 14.28
N ARG A 170 -3.14 0.78 13.95
CA ARG A 170 -3.71 0.05 12.81
C ARG A 170 -4.98 0.74 12.35
N HIS A 171 -5.37 0.49 11.09
CA HIS A 171 -6.70 0.79 10.57
C HIS A 171 -7.04 -0.16 9.41
N TRP A 172 -8.22 0.00 8.85
CA TRP A 172 -8.69 -0.72 7.67
C TRP A 172 -9.09 0.28 6.60
N ALA A 173 -8.96 -0.10 5.34
CA ALA A 173 -9.21 0.78 4.20
C ALA A 173 -10.00 0.07 3.10
N HIS A 174 -10.68 0.89 2.28
CA HIS A 174 -11.26 0.49 1.01
C HIS A 174 -12.40 -0.55 1.11
N SER A 175 -13.31 -0.41 2.08
CA SER A 175 -14.45 -1.32 2.22
C SER A 175 -15.35 -1.33 0.98
N LEU A 176 -15.54 -0.19 0.33
CA LEU A 176 -16.34 -0.08 -0.90
C LEU A 176 -15.71 -0.78 -2.12
N HIS A 177 -14.43 -1.14 -2.06
CA HIS A 177 -13.80 -1.93 -3.11
C HIS A 177 -14.05 -3.44 -2.98
N VAL A 178 -14.45 -3.91 -1.81
CA VAL A 178 -14.64 -5.35 -1.56
C VAL A 178 -15.72 -5.96 -2.44
N PRO A 179 -16.94 -5.39 -2.58
CA PRO A 179 -17.96 -5.95 -3.47
C PRO A 179 -17.53 -5.93 -4.95
N TYR A 180 -16.73 -4.94 -5.37
CA TYR A 180 -16.17 -4.92 -6.73
C TYR A 180 -15.31 -6.16 -6.98
N TRP A 181 -14.38 -6.46 -6.08
CA TRP A 181 -13.49 -7.61 -6.24
C TRP A 181 -14.22 -8.94 -6.15
N TRP A 182 -15.25 -9.06 -5.30
CA TRP A 182 -16.09 -10.26 -5.24
C TRP A 182 -16.87 -10.47 -6.55
N LEU A 183 -17.46 -9.41 -7.11
CA LEU A 183 -18.12 -9.47 -8.42
C LEU A 183 -17.11 -9.82 -9.52
N ARG A 184 -15.93 -9.24 -9.48
CA ARG A 184 -14.87 -9.51 -10.45
C ARG A 184 -14.40 -10.96 -10.42
N CYS A 185 -14.27 -11.53 -9.21
CA CYS A 185 -13.95 -12.95 -9.03
C CYS A 185 -15.11 -13.86 -9.46
N LEU A 186 -16.35 -13.52 -9.09
CA LEU A 186 -17.53 -14.31 -9.45
C LEU A 186 -17.75 -14.39 -10.96
N PHE A 187 -17.43 -13.32 -11.69
CA PHE A 187 -17.57 -13.23 -13.12
C PHE A 187 -16.20 -13.18 -13.83
N TRP A 188 -15.24 -13.94 -13.35
CA TRP A 188 -13.85 -13.88 -13.78
C TRP A 188 -13.67 -14.00 -15.30
N GLU A 189 -14.35 -14.95 -15.94
CA GLU A 189 -14.25 -15.19 -17.38
C GLU A 189 -14.77 -14.01 -18.22
N ALA A 190 -15.89 -13.41 -17.81
CA ALA A 190 -16.44 -12.23 -18.47
C ALA A 190 -15.67 -10.95 -18.15
N GLY A 191 -14.88 -10.95 -17.10
CA GLY A 191 -14.00 -9.84 -16.74
C GLY A 191 -14.73 -8.54 -16.50
N ASP A 192 -14.12 -7.47 -17.00
CA ASP A 192 -14.66 -6.12 -16.90
C ASP A 192 -15.87 -5.89 -17.83
N ASP A 193 -16.16 -6.82 -18.75
CA ASP A 193 -17.29 -6.72 -19.66
C ASP A 193 -18.61 -7.13 -19.00
N HIS A 194 -18.58 -7.79 -17.85
CA HIS A 194 -19.81 -8.18 -17.16
C HIS A 194 -20.58 -6.96 -16.63
N PRO A 195 -21.92 -6.85 -16.93
CA PRO A 195 -22.70 -5.65 -16.59
C PRO A 195 -22.70 -5.27 -15.09
N ALA A 196 -22.68 -6.27 -14.19
CA ALA A 196 -22.63 -6.01 -12.75
C ALA A 196 -21.28 -5.41 -12.32
N VAL A 197 -20.17 -5.91 -12.89
CA VAL A 197 -18.82 -5.40 -12.66
C VAL A 197 -18.73 -3.96 -13.15
N GLN A 198 -19.18 -3.69 -14.37
CA GLN A 198 -19.17 -2.34 -14.95
C GLN A 198 -20.01 -1.34 -14.14
N ARG A 199 -21.21 -1.72 -13.70
CA ARG A 199 -22.06 -0.85 -12.90
C ARG A 199 -21.40 -0.50 -11.57
N TYR A 200 -20.81 -1.49 -10.92
CA TYR A 200 -20.12 -1.24 -9.66
C TYR A 200 -18.83 -0.43 -9.86
N HIS A 201 -18.08 -0.70 -10.92
CA HIS A 201 -16.90 0.11 -11.28
C HIS A 201 -17.28 1.58 -11.51
N LYS A 202 -18.38 1.86 -12.24
CA LYS A 202 -18.89 3.23 -12.42
C LYS A 202 -19.21 3.91 -11.07
N LEU A 203 -19.74 3.17 -10.08
CA LEU A 203 -19.96 3.67 -8.73
C LEU A 203 -18.63 4.08 -8.07
N LEU A 204 -17.58 3.25 -8.17
CA LEU A 204 -16.27 3.55 -7.60
C LEU A 204 -15.60 4.75 -8.29
N VAL A 205 -15.72 4.86 -9.62
CA VAL A 205 -15.22 6.01 -10.37
C VAL A 205 -15.97 7.28 -9.95
N TRP A 206 -17.30 7.23 -9.84
CA TRP A 206 -18.08 8.35 -9.34
C TRP A 206 -17.67 8.76 -7.93
N ASP A 207 -17.49 7.80 -7.03
CA ASP A 207 -17.00 8.04 -5.68
C ASP A 207 -15.62 8.73 -5.68
N LEU A 208 -14.70 8.25 -6.49
CA LEU A 208 -13.35 8.80 -6.61
C LEU A 208 -13.37 10.26 -7.11
N MET A 209 -14.16 10.52 -8.15
CA MET A 209 -14.19 11.83 -8.83
C MET A 209 -15.00 12.87 -8.05
N SER A 210 -16.14 12.46 -7.49
CA SER A 210 -17.10 13.38 -6.85
C SER A 210 -16.86 13.50 -5.34
N ARG A 211 -16.20 12.54 -4.71
CA ARG A 211 -15.93 12.46 -3.25
C ARG A 211 -17.17 12.75 -2.40
N PRO A 212 -18.33 12.13 -2.64
CA PRO A 212 -19.56 12.45 -1.93
C PRO A 212 -19.46 12.09 -0.44
N ALA A 213 -20.12 12.85 0.41
CA ALA A 213 -20.07 12.63 1.86
C ALA A 213 -20.62 11.25 2.25
N ILE A 214 -21.65 10.78 1.55
CA ILE A 214 -22.31 9.49 1.84
C ILE A 214 -21.35 8.30 1.70
N THR A 215 -20.57 8.25 0.65
CA THR A 215 -19.60 7.15 0.43
C THR A 215 -18.44 7.21 1.41
N ARG A 216 -17.98 8.41 1.77
CA ARG A 216 -16.95 8.59 2.82
C ARG A 216 -17.43 8.11 4.19
N ILE A 217 -18.68 8.43 4.54
CA ILE A 217 -19.29 7.97 5.80
C ILE A 217 -19.45 6.45 5.75
N ALA A 218 -20.00 5.92 4.64
CA ALA A 218 -20.16 4.49 4.46
C ALA A 218 -18.83 3.74 4.56
N ASP A 219 -17.79 4.19 3.87
CA ASP A 219 -16.45 3.58 3.91
C ASP A 219 -15.87 3.63 5.34
N LYS A 220 -15.99 4.76 6.03
CA LYS A 220 -15.54 4.90 7.42
C LYS A 220 -16.23 3.92 8.38
N LEU A 221 -17.54 3.71 8.22
CA LEU A 221 -18.33 2.81 9.05
C LEU A 221 -18.09 1.33 8.69
N LEU A 222 -17.89 1.03 7.40
CA LEU A 222 -17.73 -0.33 6.91
C LEU A 222 -16.29 -0.84 6.97
N ASN A 223 -15.29 0.05 6.96
CA ASN A 223 -13.88 -0.35 7.02
C ASN A 223 -13.55 -1.30 8.17
N PRO A 224 -14.01 -1.11 9.42
CA PRO A 224 -13.77 -2.06 10.50
C PRO A 224 -14.38 -3.44 10.25
N LEU A 225 -15.48 -3.51 9.51
CA LEU A 225 -16.24 -4.75 9.24
C LEU A 225 -15.67 -5.47 8.02
N MET A 226 -15.49 -4.78 6.90
CA MET A 226 -15.16 -5.38 5.61
C MET A 226 -14.11 -4.57 4.80
N GLY A 227 -13.24 -3.80 5.44
CA GLY A 227 -12.14 -3.12 4.72
C GLY A 227 -11.32 -4.11 3.90
N LYS A 228 -11.00 -3.74 2.64
CA LYS A 228 -10.21 -4.59 1.73
C LYS A 228 -8.80 -4.83 2.27
N SER A 229 -8.19 -3.78 2.78
CA SER A 229 -6.81 -3.82 3.28
C SER A 229 -6.76 -3.59 4.79
N ILE A 230 -5.81 -4.24 5.44
CA ILE A 230 -5.41 -3.92 6.82
C ILE A 230 -4.08 -3.20 6.77
N VAL A 231 -4.00 -2.08 7.48
CA VAL A 231 -2.80 -1.26 7.59
C VAL A 231 -2.31 -1.26 9.02
N MET A 232 -1.03 -1.46 9.21
CA MET A 232 -0.38 -1.49 10.52
C MET A 232 0.85 -0.59 10.53
N TYR A 233 1.07 0.05 11.67
CA TYR A 233 2.18 0.98 11.89
C TYR A 233 3.05 0.48 13.03
N PHE A 234 4.35 0.46 12.79
CA PHE A 234 5.34 -0.01 13.76
C PHE A 234 6.41 1.05 13.96
N VAL A 235 6.95 1.11 15.16
CA VAL A 235 8.15 1.87 15.50
C VAL A 235 9.31 0.90 15.67
N ASN A 236 10.45 1.25 15.09
CA ASN A 236 11.69 0.51 15.23
C ASN A 236 12.29 0.80 16.61
N GLU A 237 12.21 -0.17 17.50
CA GLU A 237 12.85 -0.09 18.82
C GLU A 237 14.36 -0.39 18.70
N LEU A 238 15.16 0.24 19.55
CA LEU A 238 16.62 0.07 19.61
C LEU A 238 17.05 -1.37 19.90
#